data_d843ec7f92795a37ee12e9605017f475
#
_entry.id   d843ec7f92795a37ee12e9605017f475
#
_cell.length_a   1.000
_cell.length_b   1.000
_cell.length_c   1.000
_cell.angle_alpha   90.00
_cell.angle_beta   90.00
_cell.angle_gamma   90.00
#
_symmetry.space_group_name_H-M   'P 1'
#
loop_
_entity.id
_entity.type
_entity.pdbx_description
1 polymer ?
#
loop_
_entity_poly.entity_id
_entity_poly.type
_entity_poly.pdbx_seq_one_letter_code
_entity_poly.pdbx_strand_id
1 'polypeptide(L)'
;SLALFDGAGQGGIFVSDAVIMNQERQTHYRACHLCEAICGVVIETEGSEIVSIKGDADDPLSRGHICPKAVALQDIHSDPDRLRQPVKRVRNDDGVYEHQPIEWNEALDLAAQGLIKTIKNHGVDAVGIYLGNPTVHNYGMMTHQSALFKHIRTRNRYSATSVDQLPHHL
;
A
#
# COMPACT_ATOMS: atom_id res chain seq x y z
N SER A 1 -29.06 54.89 11.40
CA SER A 1 -29.11 55.65 10.13
C SER A 1 -28.93 54.67 8.96
N LEU A 2 -30.00 54.56 8.19
CA LEU A 2 -30.08 53.86 6.92
C LEU A 2 -29.14 54.50 5.90
N ALA A 3 -28.54 53.71 5.05
CA ALA A 3 -28.32 54.06 3.65
C ALA A 3 -28.33 52.80 2.80
N LEU A 4 -29.40 52.69 2.00
CA LEU A 4 -29.58 51.85 0.84
C LEU A 4 -28.62 52.29 -0.28
N PHE A 5 -27.99 51.34 -0.96
CA PHE A 5 -27.54 51.53 -2.33
C PHE A 5 -27.90 50.29 -3.14
N ASP A 6 -28.88 50.52 -4.03
CA ASP A 6 -29.15 49.71 -5.21
C ASP A 6 -28.03 49.86 -6.21
N GLY A 7 -27.70 48.80 -6.93
CA GLY A 7 -26.78 48.84 -8.03
C GLY A 7 -26.72 47.53 -8.77
N ALA A 8 -27.53 47.40 -9.81
CA ALA A 8 -27.67 46.25 -10.70
C ALA A 8 -26.37 45.88 -11.45
N GLY A 9 -26.19 44.58 -11.65
CA GLY A 9 -25.68 43.98 -12.89
C GLY A 9 -24.18 43.99 -13.10
N GLN A 10 -23.62 42.81 -13.01
CA GLN A 10 -22.83 42.21 -14.10
C GLN A 10 -22.41 40.82 -13.68
N GLY A 11 -22.80 39.82 -14.46
CA GLY A 11 -22.39 38.44 -14.28
C GLY A 11 -20.88 38.30 -14.47
N GLY A 12 -20.19 38.18 -13.34
CA GLY A 12 -18.81 37.74 -13.30
C GLY A 12 -18.78 36.22 -13.31
N ILE A 13 -18.29 35.67 -14.40
CA ILE A 13 -17.88 34.25 -14.46
C ILE A 13 -16.72 34.14 -13.46
N PHE A 14 -16.97 33.53 -12.30
CA PHE A 14 -15.90 33.07 -11.42
C PHE A 14 -15.23 31.88 -12.09
N VAL A 15 -14.19 32.12 -12.88
CA VAL A 15 -13.18 31.13 -13.19
C VAL A 15 -12.44 30.94 -11.87
N SER A 16 -12.61 29.82 -11.24
CA SER A 16 -11.76 29.42 -10.11
C SER A 16 -10.33 29.38 -10.63
N ASP A 17 -9.54 30.38 -10.30
CA ASP A 17 -8.09 30.30 -10.41
C ASP A 17 -7.63 29.14 -9.51
N ALA A 18 -7.59 27.94 -10.08
CA ALA A 18 -6.82 26.87 -9.54
C ALA A 18 -5.37 27.39 -9.52
N VAL A 19 -4.90 27.77 -8.35
CA VAL A 19 -3.49 28.03 -8.10
C VAL A 19 -2.77 26.75 -8.48
N ILE A 20 -2.22 26.72 -9.69
CA ILE A 20 -1.27 25.69 -10.11
C ILE A 20 -0.05 25.96 -9.25
N MET A 21 -0.04 25.37 -8.07
CA MET A 21 1.17 25.28 -7.25
C MET A 21 2.16 24.50 -8.10
N ASN A 22 3.17 25.21 -8.61
CA ASN A 22 4.31 24.59 -9.26
C ASN A 22 4.97 23.69 -8.23
N GLN A 23 4.56 22.40 -8.21
CA GLN A 23 5.10 21.45 -7.27
C GLN A 23 6.52 21.11 -7.73
N GLU A 24 7.51 21.55 -6.94
CA GLU A 24 8.90 21.27 -7.24
C GLU A 24 9.11 19.76 -7.35
N ARG A 25 9.85 19.37 -8.38
CA ARG A 25 10.28 17.99 -8.56
C ARG A 25 11.23 17.60 -7.42
N GLN A 26 10.92 16.49 -6.76
CA GLN A 26 11.73 15.94 -5.68
C GLN A 26 12.35 14.62 -6.10
N THR A 27 13.57 14.37 -5.66
CA THR A 27 14.30 13.14 -5.93
C THR A 27 14.44 12.33 -4.64
N HIS A 28 14.10 11.05 -4.71
CA HIS A 28 14.17 10.14 -3.57
C HIS A 28 15.01 8.92 -3.93
N TYR A 29 15.98 8.61 -3.08
CA TYR A 29 16.80 7.40 -3.19
C TYR A 29 16.21 6.31 -2.29
N ARG A 30 15.95 5.14 -2.85
CA ARG A 30 15.30 4.01 -2.15
C ARG A 30 15.88 2.69 -2.64
N ALA A 31 15.66 1.63 -1.86
CA ALA A 31 15.86 0.26 -2.30
C ALA A 31 14.55 -0.32 -2.83
N CYS A 32 14.60 -1.01 -3.95
CA CYS A 32 13.45 -1.74 -4.47
C CYS A 32 13.06 -2.87 -3.51
N HIS A 33 11.77 -2.96 -3.20
CA HIS A 33 11.24 -3.90 -2.20
C HIS A 33 10.61 -5.17 -2.79
N LEU A 34 10.77 -5.42 -4.09
CA LEU A 34 10.08 -6.54 -4.74
C LEU A 34 10.77 -7.89 -4.55
N CYS A 35 12.09 -7.92 -4.43
CA CYS A 35 12.84 -9.16 -4.26
C CYS A 35 14.20 -8.93 -3.58
N GLU A 36 14.92 -10.00 -3.35
CA GLU A 36 16.22 -10.02 -2.66
C GLU A 36 17.34 -9.27 -3.40
N ALA A 37 17.16 -8.92 -4.67
CA ALA A 37 18.14 -8.12 -5.40
C ALA A 37 18.31 -6.71 -4.80
N ILE A 38 17.27 -6.18 -4.14
CA ILE A 38 17.29 -4.90 -3.39
C ILE A 38 17.94 -3.77 -4.20
N CYS A 39 17.66 -3.71 -5.51
CA CYS A 39 18.25 -2.73 -6.40
C CYS A 39 18.01 -1.31 -5.92
N GLY A 40 19.06 -0.47 -5.97
CA GLY A 40 18.94 0.97 -5.72
C GLY A 40 18.08 1.63 -6.80
N VAL A 41 17.12 2.45 -6.38
CA VAL A 41 16.24 3.19 -7.28
C VAL A 41 16.22 4.67 -6.94
N VAL A 42 16.19 5.48 -8.00
CA VAL A 42 15.93 6.91 -7.94
C VAL A 42 14.51 7.15 -8.37
N ILE A 43 13.70 7.71 -7.48
CA ILE A 43 12.28 8.02 -7.71
C ILE A 43 12.16 9.53 -7.79
N GLU A 44 11.63 10.04 -8.89
CA GLU A 44 11.30 11.46 -9.05
C GLU A 44 9.80 11.64 -8.87
N THR A 45 9.42 12.62 -8.06
CA THR A 45 8.01 12.96 -7.79
C THR A 45 7.73 14.43 -8.05
N GLU A 46 6.49 14.72 -8.46
CA GLU A 46 5.90 16.05 -8.47
C GLU A 46 4.66 16.01 -7.57
N GLY A 47 4.80 16.56 -6.36
CA GLY A 47 3.78 16.36 -5.32
C GLY A 47 3.61 14.90 -4.94
N SER A 48 2.41 14.35 -5.12
CA SER A 48 2.09 12.95 -4.85
C SER A 48 2.28 12.01 -6.05
N GLU A 49 2.59 12.57 -7.23
CA GLU A 49 2.74 11.76 -8.44
C GLU A 49 4.18 11.30 -8.63
N ILE A 50 4.35 10.04 -9.02
CA ILE A 50 5.65 9.51 -9.43
C ILE A 50 5.84 9.81 -10.90
N VAL A 51 6.85 10.63 -11.21
CA VAL A 51 7.19 11.01 -12.59
C VAL A 51 8.10 10.00 -13.25
N SER A 52 9.05 9.44 -12.49
CA SER A 52 9.94 8.41 -13.00
C SER A 52 10.51 7.51 -11.91
N ILE A 53 10.81 6.27 -12.27
CA ILE A 53 11.62 5.34 -11.46
C ILE A 53 12.76 4.84 -12.34
N LYS A 54 13.98 5.07 -11.89
CA LYS A 54 15.22 4.65 -12.58
C LYS A 54 16.14 3.92 -11.63
N GLY A 55 17.09 3.16 -12.16
CA GLY A 55 18.18 2.59 -11.36
C GLY A 55 19.11 3.67 -10.85
N ASP A 56 19.54 3.52 -9.60
CA ASP A 56 20.55 4.38 -8.98
C ASP A 56 21.95 3.93 -9.46
N ALA A 57 22.61 4.77 -10.24
CA ALA A 57 23.94 4.47 -10.77
C ALA A 57 25.02 4.42 -9.67
N ASP A 58 24.80 5.12 -8.56
CA ASP A 58 25.72 5.18 -7.43
C ASP A 58 25.48 4.06 -6.40
N ASP A 59 24.42 3.26 -6.57
CA ASP A 59 24.20 2.10 -5.72
C ASP A 59 25.31 1.06 -5.92
N PRO A 60 26.04 0.68 -4.84
CA PRO A 60 27.21 -0.20 -4.97
C PRO A 60 26.85 -1.63 -5.41
N LEU A 61 25.61 -2.07 -5.22
CA LEU A 61 25.16 -3.42 -5.57
C LEU A 61 24.61 -3.48 -6.99
N SER A 62 23.58 -2.71 -7.29
CA SER A 62 22.88 -2.77 -8.58
C SER A 62 23.51 -1.92 -9.67
N ARG A 63 24.27 -0.88 -9.30
CA ARG A 63 25.01 0.00 -10.24
C ARG A 63 24.13 0.52 -11.38
N GLY A 64 22.94 0.99 -11.05
CA GLY A 64 21.95 1.49 -12.00
C GLY A 64 21.11 0.42 -12.70
N HIS A 65 21.36 -0.87 -12.46
CA HIS A 65 20.52 -1.93 -13.04
C HIS A 65 19.22 -2.10 -12.26
N ILE A 66 18.08 -2.07 -12.95
CA ILE A 66 16.78 -2.44 -12.43
C ILE A 66 16.00 -3.29 -13.45
N CYS A 67 15.12 -4.15 -12.97
CA CYS A 67 14.25 -4.92 -13.85
C CYS A 67 12.96 -4.14 -14.19
N PRO A 68 12.23 -4.53 -15.25
CA PRO A 68 10.97 -3.87 -15.63
C PRO A 68 9.91 -3.80 -14.52
N LYS A 69 9.90 -4.76 -13.59
CA LYS A 69 8.97 -4.76 -12.45
C LYS A 69 9.17 -3.57 -11.51
N ALA A 70 10.41 -3.12 -11.33
CA ALA A 70 10.70 -1.95 -10.50
C ALA A 70 10.16 -0.66 -11.14
N VAL A 71 10.26 -0.52 -12.46
CA VAL A 71 9.69 0.60 -13.21
C VAL A 71 8.16 0.57 -13.13
N ALA A 72 7.54 -0.60 -13.29
CA ALA A 72 6.09 -0.79 -13.23
C ALA A 72 5.46 -0.49 -11.85
N LEU A 73 6.25 -0.28 -10.81
CA LEU A 73 5.73 0.21 -9.51
C LEU A 73 5.06 1.59 -9.63
N GLN A 74 5.45 2.39 -10.61
CA GLN A 74 4.79 3.66 -10.92
C GLN A 74 3.33 3.44 -11.32
N ASP A 75 3.07 2.46 -12.19
CA ASP A 75 1.71 2.12 -12.65
C ASP A 75 0.83 1.67 -11.48
N ILE A 76 1.38 0.83 -10.59
CA ILE A 76 0.67 0.40 -9.37
C ILE A 76 0.33 1.58 -8.46
N HIS A 77 1.22 2.57 -8.36
CA HIS A 77 0.97 3.76 -7.53
C HIS A 77 -0.19 4.60 -8.05
N SER A 78 -0.27 4.78 -9.36
CA SER A 78 -1.27 5.61 -10.04
C SER A 78 -2.53 4.86 -10.45
N ASP A 79 -2.56 3.52 -10.32
CA ASP A 79 -3.69 2.68 -10.72
C ASP A 79 -5.00 3.16 -10.06
N PRO A 80 -6.04 3.48 -10.83
CA PRO A 80 -7.34 3.90 -10.29
C PRO A 80 -8.04 2.82 -9.47
N ASP A 81 -7.76 1.54 -9.75
CA ASP A 81 -8.34 0.40 -9.04
C ASP A 81 -7.58 0.07 -7.74
N ARG A 82 -6.47 0.76 -7.47
CA ARG A 82 -5.72 0.56 -6.24
C ARG A 82 -6.53 0.96 -5.02
N LEU A 83 -6.70 0.04 -4.09
CA LEU A 83 -7.32 0.33 -2.79
C LEU A 83 -6.43 1.30 -1.99
N ARG A 84 -7.03 2.44 -1.57
CA ARG A 84 -6.36 3.47 -0.76
C ARG A 84 -6.85 3.51 0.68
N GLN A 85 -7.89 2.74 0.97
CA GLN A 85 -8.50 2.59 2.29
C GLN A 85 -9.03 1.17 2.45
N PRO A 86 -9.27 0.70 3.68
CA PRO A 86 -9.86 -0.61 3.91
C PRO A 86 -11.24 -0.74 3.28
N VAL A 87 -11.56 -1.93 2.81
CA VAL A 87 -12.89 -2.26 2.28
C VAL A 87 -13.42 -3.51 2.95
N LYS A 88 -14.73 -3.54 3.18
CA LYS A 88 -15.47 -4.67 3.70
C LYS A 88 -16.29 -5.28 2.57
N ARG A 89 -16.16 -6.59 2.38
CA ARG A 89 -17.00 -7.32 1.43
C ARG A 89 -18.37 -7.57 2.05
N VAL A 90 -19.41 -7.03 1.45
CA VAL A 90 -20.79 -7.20 1.84
C VAL A 90 -21.59 -7.85 0.72
N ARG A 91 -22.66 -8.56 1.06
CA ARG A 91 -23.57 -9.11 0.07
C ARG A 91 -24.77 -8.19 -0.06
N ASN A 92 -25.06 -7.72 -1.28
CA ASN A 92 -26.23 -6.90 -1.54
C ASN A 92 -27.52 -7.75 -1.63
N ASP A 93 -28.66 -7.10 -1.79
CA ASP A 93 -29.96 -7.74 -1.84
C ASP A 93 -30.12 -8.72 -3.03
N ASP A 94 -29.41 -8.49 -4.13
CA ASP A 94 -29.35 -9.37 -5.29
C ASP A 94 -28.41 -10.57 -5.10
N GLY A 95 -27.75 -10.66 -3.94
CA GLY A 95 -26.84 -11.73 -3.61
C GLY A 95 -25.43 -11.56 -4.17
N VAL A 96 -25.12 -10.43 -4.81
CA VAL A 96 -23.80 -10.09 -5.35
C VAL A 96 -22.92 -9.49 -4.25
N TYR A 97 -21.62 -9.82 -4.28
CA TYR A 97 -20.67 -9.25 -3.34
C TYR A 97 -20.13 -7.90 -3.84
N GLU A 98 -20.18 -6.92 -2.96
CA GLU A 98 -19.65 -5.58 -3.16
C GLU A 98 -18.57 -5.25 -2.13
N HIS A 99 -17.65 -4.35 -2.49
CA HIS A 99 -16.63 -3.85 -1.59
C HIS A 99 -17.01 -2.44 -1.13
N GLN A 100 -17.36 -2.31 0.15
CA GLN A 100 -17.71 -1.02 0.77
C GLN A 100 -16.52 -0.47 1.55
N PRO A 101 -16.15 0.80 1.33
CA PRO A 101 -15.13 1.48 2.13
C PRO A 101 -15.52 1.52 3.60
N ILE A 102 -14.54 1.29 4.49
CA ILE A 102 -14.71 1.37 5.95
C ILE A 102 -13.50 2.06 6.57
N GLU A 103 -13.67 2.51 7.81
CA GLU A 103 -12.59 3.11 8.58
C GLU A 103 -11.57 2.06 9.08
N TRP A 104 -10.32 2.50 9.28
CA TRP A 104 -9.24 1.63 9.74
C TRP A 104 -9.54 0.93 11.06
N ASN A 105 -10.14 1.62 12.03
CA ASN A 105 -10.48 1.02 13.31
C ASN A 105 -11.52 -0.10 13.15
N GLU A 106 -12.55 0.12 12.34
CA GLU A 106 -13.53 -0.93 12.03
C GLU A 106 -12.88 -2.13 11.34
N ALA A 107 -11.99 -1.89 10.37
CA ALA A 107 -11.29 -2.95 9.65
C ALA A 107 -10.44 -3.82 10.57
N LEU A 108 -9.67 -3.18 11.47
CA LEU A 108 -8.82 -3.88 12.44
C LEU A 108 -9.66 -4.68 13.45
N ASP A 109 -10.76 -4.12 13.93
CA ASP A 109 -11.67 -4.81 14.86
C ASP A 109 -12.32 -6.03 14.19
N LEU A 110 -12.78 -5.90 12.97
CA LEU A 110 -13.37 -7.02 12.21
C LEU A 110 -12.33 -8.13 11.98
N ALA A 111 -11.11 -7.78 11.61
CA ALA A 111 -10.03 -8.75 11.43
C ALA A 111 -9.69 -9.47 12.73
N ALA A 112 -9.53 -8.73 13.84
CA ALA A 112 -9.26 -9.28 15.15
C ALA A 112 -10.37 -10.22 15.64
N GLN A 113 -11.64 -9.80 15.52
CA GLN A 113 -12.80 -10.61 15.89
C GLN A 113 -12.87 -11.89 15.06
N GLY A 114 -12.58 -11.83 13.75
CA GLY A 114 -12.54 -13.00 12.88
C GLY A 114 -11.50 -14.02 13.33
N LEU A 115 -10.28 -13.57 13.62
CA LEU A 115 -9.21 -14.41 14.15
C LEU A 115 -9.55 -15.02 15.50
N ILE A 116 -10.02 -14.21 16.46
CA ILE A 116 -10.42 -14.65 17.79
C ILE A 116 -11.53 -15.70 17.71
N LYS A 117 -12.55 -15.48 16.87
CA LYS A 117 -13.65 -16.42 16.67
C LYS A 117 -13.15 -17.76 16.11
N THR A 118 -12.27 -17.73 15.12
CA THR A 118 -11.68 -18.93 14.51
C THR A 118 -10.86 -19.72 15.54
N ILE A 119 -10.00 -19.02 16.30
CA ILE A 119 -9.17 -19.66 17.33
C ILE A 119 -10.02 -20.27 18.46
N LYS A 120 -11.06 -19.56 18.92
CA LYS A 120 -11.95 -20.06 19.97
C LYS A 120 -12.73 -21.30 19.53
N ASN A 121 -13.19 -21.34 18.28
CA ASN A 121 -14.05 -22.41 17.79
C ASN A 121 -13.28 -23.64 17.31
N HIS A 122 -12.05 -23.45 16.80
CA HIS A 122 -11.32 -24.50 16.06
C HIS A 122 -9.87 -24.70 16.53
N GLY A 123 -9.42 -23.92 17.51
CA GLY A 123 -8.06 -23.96 18.02
C GLY A 123 -7.09 -23.06 17.21
N VAL A 124 -5.91 -22.85 17.78
CA VAL A 124 -4.89 -21.94 17.22
C VAL A 124 -4.37 -22.39 15.87
N ASP A 125 -4.26 -23.68 15.65
CA ASP A 125 -3.74 -24.25 14.40
C ASP A 125 -4.77 -24.24 13.24
N ALA A 126 -5.99 -23.76 13.48
CA ALA A 126 -6.94 -23.43 12.42
C ALA A 126 -6.60 -22.14 11.66
N VAL A 127 -5.64 -21.36 12.17
CA VAL A 127 -5.10 -20.18 11.51
C VAL A 127 -3.78 -20.53 10.85
N GLY A 128 -3.66 -20.29 9.55
CA GLY A 128 -2.41 -20.40 8.80
C GLY A 128 -1.82 -19.01 8.50
N ILE A 129 -0.50 -18.89 8.51
CA ILE A 129 0.23 -17.68 8.15
C ILE A 129 1.12 -18.02 6.96
N TYR A 130 0.99 -17.26 5.87
CA TYR A 130 1.90 -17.33 4.74
C TYR A 130 2.59 -15.97 4.55
N LEU A 131 3.92 -15.99 4.52
CA LEU A 131 4.75 -14.80 4.33
C LEU A 131 5.24 -14.77 2.89
N GLY A 132 4.83 -13.75 2.15
CA GLY A 132 5.34 -13.49 0.82
C GLY A 132 6.74 -12.84 0.86
N ASN A 133 7.45 -12.92 -0.24
CA ASN A 133 8.80 -12.35 -0.37
C ASN A 133 8.90 -10.86 -0.02
N PRO A 134 7.99 -9.97 -0.47
CA PRO A 134 8.05 -8.55 -0.11
C PRO A 134 7.99 -8.25 1.39
N THR A 135 7.53 -9.19 2.20
CA THR A 135 7.47 -9.04 3.66
C THR A 135 8.85 -8.83 4.27
N VAL A 136 9.88 -9.52 3.78
CA VAL A 136 11.26 -9.40 4.29
C VAL A 136 11.97 -8.14 3.81
N HIS A 137 11.41 -7.45 2.81
CA HIS A 137 11.95 -6.19 2.27
C HIS A 137 11.15 -4.97 2.79
N ASN A 138 10.21 -5.18 3.71
CA ASN A 138 9.43 -4.13 4.35
C ASN A 138 9.85 -4.00 5.81
N TYR A 139 10.46 -2.87 6.16
CA TYR A 139 10.99 -2.63 7.51
C TYR A 139 9.89 -2.73 8.59
N GLY A 140 8.70 -2.20 8.32
CA GLY A 140 7.57 -2.28 9.26
C GLY A 140 7.15 -3.72 9.54
N MET A 141 7.06 -4.56 8.50
CA MET A 141 6.76 -5.97 8.65
C MET A 141 7.86 -6.72 9.40
N MET A 142 9.12 -6.48 9.04
CA MET A 142 10.29 -7.11 9.71
C MET A 142 10.30 -6.87 11.22
N THR A 143 9.97 -5.65 11.62
CA THR A 143 10.03 -5.27 13.05
C THR A 143 8.80 -5.67 13.85
N HIS A 144 7.60 -5.74 13.23
CA HIS A 144 6.34 -5.93 13.96
C HIS A 144 5.71 -7.33 13.81
N GLN A 145 6.04 -8.09 12.75
CA GLN A 145 5.43 -9.40 12.50
C GLN A 145 5.59 -10.38 13.66
N SER A 146 6.74 -10.34 14.35
CA SER A 146 7.03 -11.27 15.44
C SER A 146 6.09 -11.10 16.64
N ALA A 147 5.64 -9.87 16.90
CA ALA A 147 4.66 -9.56 17.94
C ALA A 147 3.30 -10.19 17.60
N LEU A 148 2.83 -10.03 16.35
CA LEU A 148 1.60 -10.65 15.87
C LEU A 148 1.66 -12.18 15.97
N PHE A 149 2.76 -12.79 15.54
CA PHE A 149 2.92 -14.25 15.57
C PHE A 149 2.96 -14.82 16.99
N LYS A 150 3.52 -14.09 17.96
CA LYS A 150 3.47 -14.47 19.37
C LYS A 150 2.06 -14.49 19.93
N HIS A 151 1.16 -13.64 19.42
CA HIS A 151 -0.23 -13.60 19.84
C HIS A 151 -1.07 -14.72 19.19
N ILE A 152 -0.91 -14.96 17.89
CA ILE A 152 -1.68 -15.99 17.17
C ILE A 152 -1.25 -17.40 17.61
N ARG A 153 0.04 -17.64 17.87
CA ARG A 153 0.63 -18.91 18.37
C ARG A 153 0.40 -20.15 17.49
N THR A 154 -0.01 -19.97 16.24
CA THR A 154 -0.16 -21.11 15.32
C THR A 154 1.18 -21.74 14.96
N ARG A 155 1.19 -23.05 14.71
CA ARG A 155 2.32 -23.77 14.12
C ARG A 155 2.31 -23.73 12.60
N ASN A 156 1.18 -23.38 11.98
CA ASN A 156 1.00 -23.32 10.54
C ASN A 156 1.59 -22.03 9.98
N ARG A 157 2.92 -21.99 9.81
CA ARG A 157 3.67 -20.85 9.29
C ARG A 157 4.44 -21.28 8.05
N TYR A 158 4.19 -20.59 6.96
CA TYR A 158 4.73 -20.91 5.65
C TYR A 158 5.31 -19.65 5.00
N SER A 159 6.26 -19.83 4.10
CA SER A 159 6.80 -18.77 3.27
C SER A 159 7.23 -19.33 1.91
N ALA A 160 7.59 -18.44 0.99
CA ALA A 160 8.19 -18.86 -0.28
C ALA A 160 9.42 -19.75 -0.08
N THR A 161 10.21 -19.51 0.97
CA THR A 161 11.38 -20.32 1.35
C THR A 161 11.06 -21.80 1.46
N SER A 162 9.86 -22.15 1.92
CA SER A 162 9.45 -23.57 2.10
C SER A 162 9.35 -24.34 0.79
N VAL A 163 9.14 -23.66 -0.33
CA VAL A 163 8.88 -24.28 -1.65
C VAL A 163 10.02 -24.07 -2.63
N ASP A 164 10.69 -22.91 -2.61
CA ASP A 164 11.71 -22.55 -3.61
C ASP A 164 13.14 -22.65 -3.08
N GLN A 165 13.42 -22.16 -1.88
CA GLN A 165 14.79 -22.12 -1.35
C GLN A 165 15.18 -23.39 -0.57
N LEU A 166 14.29 -23.90 0.27
CA LEU A 166 14.60 -25.04 1.12
C LEU A 166 15.09 -26.28 0.35
N PRO A 167 14.53 -26.60 -0.84
CA PRO A 167 15.06 -27.70 -1.67
C PRO A 167 16.51 -27.52 -2.13
N HIS A 168 17.01 -26.28 -2.15
CA HIS A 168 18.41 -26.00 -2.51
C HIS A 168 19.38 -26.08 -1.31
N HIS A 169 18.84 -26.16 -0.09
CA HIS A 169 19.63 -26.26 1.15
C HIS A 169 19.73 -27.70 1.69
N LEU A 170 18.98 -28.62 1.11
CA LEU A 170 18.99 -30.05 1.43
C LEU A 170 19.83 -30.84 0.43
#